data_0b0453a7c743b11cfc71119a8f59ed8c
#
_entry.id   0b0453a7c743b11cfc71119a8f59ed8c
#
_cell.length_a   1.000
_cell.length_b   1.000
_cell.length_c   1.000
_cell.angle_alpha   90.00
_cell.angle_beta   90.00
_cell.angle_gamma   90.00
#
_symmetry.space_group_name_H-M   'P 1'
#
loop_
_entity.id
_entity.type
_entity.pdbx_description
1 polymer ?
#
loop_
_entity_poly.entity_id
_entity_poly.type
_entity_poly.pdbx_seq_one_letter_code
_entity_poly.pdbx_strand_id
1 'polypeptide(L)'
;MTKSSFHKLLLGSVLMLLPFTVQAQVVLKNWTIEDHSGKVKILVSSDTLEITAPDGLTLWYNQRLTGDYEIGYRVKMLMQGGKYDRLSDLNCFWGANDPEYPDNLFARSEWRNGIFQRYKTLSLFYVGYGGNHNSTTRFRQYFAKAADTSDAIARPVIKEYTDKAHLLIPNKWYDIKIRVEKESQLTVSTAKSCSDCRLKRMRETDISDSAYWKTTHYLQAFR
;
A
#
# COMPACT_ATOMS: atom_id res chain seq x y z
N MET A 1 -72.80 -39.85 1.25
CA MET A 1 -71.70 -39.53 2.18
C MET A 1 -70.42 -39.39 1.36
N THR A 2 -70.09 -38.19 0.97
CA THR A 2 -68.93 -37.86 0.13
C THR A 2 -67.85 -37.17 0.98
N LYS A 3 -66.69 -37.84 1.16
CA LYS A 3 -65.54 -37.27 1.86
C LYS A 3 -64.76 -36.38 0.92
N SER A 4 -64.71 -35.08 1.20
CA SER A 4 -63.86 -34.09 0.54
C SER A 4 -62.47 -34.15 1.13
N SER A 5 -61.48 -34.46 0.32
CA SER A 5 -60.04 -34.47 0.68
C SER A 5 -59.43 -33.09 0.35
N PHE A 6 -59.09 -32.30 1.38
CA PHE A 6 -58.39 -31.05 1.22
C PHE A 6 -56.89 -31.32 1.09
N HIS A 7 -56.35 -31.10 -0.10
CA HIS A 7 -54.88 -31.05 -0.29
C HIS A 7 -54.35 -29.68 0.08
N LYS A 8 -53.57 -29.63 1.16
CA LYS A 8 -52.81 -28.42 1.53
C LYS A 8 -51.56 -28.33 0.66
N LEU A 9 -51.55 -27.35 -0.21
CA LEU A 9 -50.37 -27.00 -1.01
C LEU A 9 -49.43 -26.19 -0.12
N LEU A 10 -48.28 -26.77 0.30
CA LEU A 10 -47.20 -26.03 0.97
C LEU A 10 -46.41 -25.30 -0.12
N LEU A 11 -46.58 -23.99 -0.23
CA LEU A 11 -45.67 -23.11 -0.98
C LEU A 11 -44.40 -22.88 -0.14
N GLY A 12 -43.35 -23.61 -0.44
CA GLY A 12 -42.05 -23.36 0.10
C GLY A 12 -41.41 -22.14 -0.58
N SER A 13 -41.34 -21.01 0.10
CA SER A 13 -40.58 -19.84 -0.35
C SER A 13 -39.10 -20.12 -0.25
N VAL A 14 -38.46 -20.41 -1.38
CA VAL A 14 -36.99 -20.45 -1.49
C VAL A 14 -36.47 -19.02 -1.48
N LEU A 15 -35.98 -18.59 -0.32
CA LEU A 15 -35.27 -17.31 -0.18
C LEU A 15 -33.89 -17.47 -0.83
N MET A 16 -33.74 -17.02 -2.09
CA MET A 16 -32.44 -16.91 -2.74
C MET A 16 -31.64 -15.83 -2.03
N LEU A 17 -30.69 -16.24 -1.19
CA LEU A 17 -29.63 -15.39 -0.68
C LEU A 17 -28.66 -15.08 -1.83
N LEU A 18 -28.89 -13.97 -2.53
CA LEU A 18 -27.93 -13.43 -3.47
C LEU A 18 -26.67 -13.01 -2.66
N PRO A 19 -25.49 -13.47 -3.06
CA PRO A 19 -24.27 -12.99 -2.40
C PRO A 19 -24.15 -11.49 -2.69
N PHE A 20 -24.29 -10.66 -1.66
CA PHE A 20 -23.93 -9.26 -1.72
C PHE A 20 -22.41 -9.17 -1.86
N THR A 21 -21.91 -9.06 -3.08
CA THR A 21 -20.55 -8.63 -3.31
C THR A 21 -20.49 -7.15 -3.00
N VAL A 22 -19.98 -6.81 -1.81
CA VAL A 22 -19.62 -5.42 -1.49
C VAL A 22 -18.44 -5.07 -2.36
N GLN A 23 -18.70 -4.40 -3.47
CA GLN A 23 -17.67 -3.86 -4.33
C GLN A 23 -17.07 -2.65 -3.61
N ALA A 24 -15.83 -2.76 -3.17
CA ALA A 24 -15.13 -1.67 -2.51
C ALA A 24 -14.86 -0.57 -3.53
N GLN A 25 -15.66 0.48 -3.50
CA GLN A 25 -15.45 1.66 -4.33
C GLN A 25 -14.25 2.44 -3.79
N VAL A 26 -13.29 2.76 -4.65
CA VAL A 26 -12.19 3.66 -4.29
C VAL A 26 -12.74 5.08 -4.15
N VAL A 27 -12.64 5.62 -2.93
CA VAL A 27 -13.14 6.96 -2.62
C VAL A 27 -11.97 7.85 -2.25
N LEU A 28 -11.59 8.76 -3.14
CA LEU A 28 -10.42 9.65 -2.96
C LEU A 28 -10.45 10.49 -1.68
N LYS A 29 -11.63 10.78 -1.11
CA LYS A 29 -11.73 11.50 0.17
C LYS A 29 -11.04 10.79 1.35
N ASN A 30 -10.77 9.48 1.21
CA ASN A 30 -10.07 8.70 2.22
C ASN A 30 -8.55 8.77 2.06
N TRP A 31 -8.06 9.59 1.13
CA TRP A 31 -6.64 9.68 0.79
C TRP A 31 -6.14 11.11 0.85
N THR A 32 -4.96 11.30 1.41
CA THR A 32 -4.20 12.54 1.32
C THR A 32 -3.19 12.42 0.19
N ILE A 33 -3.21 13.38 -0.71
CA ILE A 33 -2.33 13.42 -1.89
C ILE A 33 -1.20 14.38 -1.59
N GLU A 34 0.05 13.90 -1.68
CA GLU A 34 1.25 14.73 -1.61
C GLU A 34 1.87 14.76 -3.01
N ASP A 35 1.77 15.90 -3.70
CA ASP A 35 2.26 16.14 -5.07
C ASP A 35 2.87 17.54 -5.17
N HIS A 36 4.19 17.60 -5.20
CA HIS A 36 4.91 18.89 -5.32
C HIS A 36 4.86 19.48 -6.74
N SER A 37 4.52 18.68 -7.73
CA SER A 37 4.51 19.13 -9.12
C SER A 37 3.24 19.88 -9.51
N GLY A 38 2.13 19.59 -8.84
CA GLY A 38 0.79 20.03 -9.23
C GLY A 38 0.32 19.50 -10.58
N LYS A 39 0.99 18.47 -11.13
CA LYS A 39 0.72 17.92 -12.47
C LYS A 39 0.11 16.52 -12.43
N VAL A 40 -0.11 15.98 -11.25
CA VAL A 40 -0.72 14.65 -11.10
C VAL A 40 -2.15 14.66 -11.62
N LYS A 41 -2.49 13.61 -12.35
CA LYS A 41 -3.86 13.32 -12.80
C LYS A 41 -4.29 11.99 -12.26
N ILE A 42 -5.44 11.93 -11.62
CA ILE A 42 -6.04 10.73 -11.08
C ILE A 42 -7.42 10.56 -11.72
N LEU A 43 -7.59 9.48 -12.45
CA LEU A 43 -8.89 9.06 -12.99
C LEU A 43 -9.43 7.94 -12.13
N VAL A 44 -10.64 8.12 -11.62
CA VAL A 44 -11.34 7.13 -10.80
C VAL A 44 -12.38 6.42 -11.68
N SER A 45 -12.31 5.11 -11.76
CA SER A 45 -13.29 4.29 -12.46
C SER A 45 -13.68 3.11 -11.57
N SER A 46 -14.89 3.12 -11.06
CA SER A 46 -15.45 2.14 -10.12
C SER A 46 -14.50 1.78 -8.97
N ASP A 47 -13.67 0.76 -9.10
CA ASP A 47 -12.74 0.22 -8.11
C ASP A 47 -11.26 0.48 -8.48
N THR A 48 -11.01 1.24 -9.55
CA THR A 48 -9.67 1.41 -10.12
C THR A 48 -9.27 2.89 -10.12
N LEU A 49 -8.01 3.16 -9.79
CA LEU A 49 -7.35 4.44 -10.00
C LEU A 49 -6.35 4.30 -11.17
N GLU A 50 -6.49 5.16 -12.18
CA GLU A 50 -5.41 5.40 -13.14
C GLU A 50 -4.72 6.70 -12.77
N ILE A 51 -3.41 6.64 -12.56
CA ILE A 51 -2.61 7.74 -12.05
C ILE A 51 -1.51 8.09 -13.04
N THR A 52 -1.46 9.36 -13.43
CA THR A 52 -0.33 9.93 -14.16
C THR A 52 0.38 10.90 -13.23
N ALA A 53 1.63 10.61 -12.88
CA ALA A 53 2.42 11.39 -11.94
C ALA A 53 3.83 11.68 -12.52
N PRO A 54 3.99 12.74 -13.32
CA PRO A 54 5.25 13.02 -14.03
C PRO A 54 6.48 13.12 -13.14
N ASP A 55 6.31 13.66 -11.93
CA ASP A 55 7.36 13.90 -10.96
C ASP A 55 7.18 13.01 -9.69
N GLY A 56 6.28 12.02 -9.74
CA GLY A 56 5.88 11.18 -8.62
C GLY A 56 4.81 11.81 -7.75
N LEU A 57 4.24 10.99 -6.87
CA LEU A 57 3.30 11.41 -5.82
C LEU A 57 3.34 10.44 -4.67
N THR A 58 2.74 10.84 -3.55
CA THR A 58 2.39 9.93 -2.47
C THR A 58 0.89 10.00 -2.19
N LEU A 59 0.24 8.86 -2.16
CA LEU A 59 -1.13 8.71 -1.69
C LEU A 59 -1.11 8.08 -0.30
N TRP A 60 -1.61 8.81 0.68
CA TRP A 60 -1.71 8.35 2.05
C TRP A 60 -3.16 7.97 2.38
N TYR A 61 -3.39 6.74 2.82
CA TYR A 61 -4.69 6.36 3.36
C TYR A 61 -4.92 7.04 4.72
N ASN A 62 -6.03 7.76 4.88
CA ASN A 62 -6.27 8.63 6.03
C ASN A 62 -6.73 7.88 7.30
N GLN A 63 -7.01 6.58 7.19
CA GLN A 63 -7.44 5.79 8.33
C GLN A 63 -6.24 5.17 9.03
N ARG A 64 -6.28 5.20 10.37
CA ARG A 64 -5.28 4.53 11.20
C ARG A 64 -5.61 3.06 11.27
N LEU A 65 -4.64 2.17 10.98
CA LEU A 65 -4.75 0.74 11.23
C LEU A 65 -4.05 0.39 12.54
N THR A 66 -4.66 -0.48 13.34
CA THR A 66 -4.17 -0.90 14.66
C THR A 66 -4.38 -2.39 14.84
N GLY A 67 -3.54 -3.03 15.67
CA GLY A 67 -3.58 -4.48 15.86
C GLY A 67 -3.05 -5.23 14.64
N ASP A 68 -3.51 -6.45 14.47
CA ASP A 68 -3.18 -7.26 13.29
C ASP A 68 -3.99 -6.77 12.08
N TYR A 69 -3.33 -6.59 10.94
CA TYR A 69 -4.00 -6.15 9.72
C TYR A 69 -3.32 -6.67 8.45
N GLU A 70 -4.08 -6.70 7.38
CA GLU A 70 -3.59 -7.01 6.05
C GLU A 70 -3.91 -5.86 5.09
N ILE A 71 -2.92 -5.46 4.31
CA ILE A 71 -3.07 -4.50 3.22
C ILE A 71 -3.02 -5.28 1.92
N GLY A 72 -4.08 -5.23 1.14
CA GLY A 72 -4.15 -5.89 -0.17
C GLY A 72 -4.54 -4.92 -1.27
N TYR A 73 -3.82 -4.95 -2.37
CA TYR A 73 -4.16 -4.18 -3.58
C TYR A 73 -3.57 -4.80 -4.84
N ARG A 74 -4.18 -4.49 -5.97
CA ARG A 74 -3.64 -4.83 -7.29
C ARG A 74 -3.08 -3.59 -7.96
N VAL A 75 -1.98 -3.76 -8.65
CA VAL A 75 -1.30 -2.63 -9.31
C VAL A 75 -0.61 -3.07 -10.59
N LYS A 76 -0.53 -2.17 -11.54
CA LYS A 76 0.14 -2.36 -12.83
C LYS A 76 0.86 -1.07 -13.24
N MET A 77 2.10 -1.19 -13.68
CA MET A 77 2.83 -0.10 -14.32
C MET A 77 2.45 -0.07 -15.80
N LEU A 78 1.76 1.00 -16.20
CA LEU A 78 1.32 1.18 -17.59
C LEU A 78 2.51 1.66 -18.45
N MET A 79 2.83 0.89 -19.48
CA MET A 79 3.88 1.19 -20.46
C MET A 79 3.24 1.11 -21.85
N GLN A 80 2.78 2.25 -22.37
CA GLN A 80 1.99 2.36 -23.59
C GLN A 80 2.66 3.29 -24.64
N GLY A 81 3.92 3.71 -24.38
CA GLY A 81 4.63 4.68 -25.19
C GLY A 81 4.29 6.13 -24.86
N GLY A 82 3.69 6.40 -23.71
CA GLY A 82 3.39 7.74 -23.22
C GLY A 82 4.64 8.49 -22.77
N LYS A 83 4.57 9.81 -22.82
CA LYS A 83 5.68 10.71 -22.43
C LYS A 83 6.23 10.45 -21.02
N TYR A 84 5.36 10.00 -20.11
CA TYR A 84 5.68 9.81 -18.70
C TYR A 84 5.82 8.34 -18.32
N ASP A 85 5.81 7.43 -19.29
CA ASP A 85 5.96 6.01 -19.03
C ASP A 85 7.33 5.73 -18.43
N ARG A 86 7.32 5.16 -17.23
CA ARG A 86 8.52 4.81 -16.49
C ARG A 86 8.32 3.51 -15.74
N LEU A 87 9.09 2.50 -16.09
CA LEU A 87 9.08 1.21 -15.40
C LEU A 87 10.04 1.25 -14.20
N SER A 88 9.64 1.94 -13.16
CA SER A 88 10.47 2.07 -11.96
C SER A 88 9.64 2.52 -10.76
N ASP A 89 10.14 2.24 -9.55
CA ASP A 89 9.67 2.85 -8.29
C ASP A 89 8.19 2.61 -7.95
N LEU A 90 7.71 1.38 -8.13
CA LEU A 90 6.44 0.98 -7.53
C LEU A 90 6.65 0.80 -6.02
N ASN A 91 6.45 1.89 -5.29
CA ASN A 91 6.80 1.98 -3.88
C ASN A 91 5.59 1.73 -2.96
N CYS A 92 5.84 1.22 -1.77
CA CYS A 92 4.84 1.10 -0.72
C CYS A 92 5.44 1.45 0.63
N PHE A 93 4.73 2.29 1.40
CA PHE A 93 5.02 2.61 2.79
C PHE A 93 3.93 2.04 3.70
N TRP A 94 4.31 1.58 4.90
CA TRP A 94 3.36 1.23 5.96
C TRP A 94 3.96 1.43 7.33
N GLY A 95 3.11 1.41 8.37
CA GLY A 95 3.52 1.65 9.73
C GLY A 95 4.11 3.06 9.92
N ALA A 96 3.64 4.04 9.16
CA ALA A 96 4.19 5.39 9.20
C ALA A 96 3.78 6.13 10.47
N ASN A 97 4.77 6.74 11.11
CA ASN A 97 4.60 7.63 12.25
C ASN A 97 5.55 8.82 12.14
N ASP A 98 5.07 10.00 12.51
CA ASP A 98 5.88 11.20 12.64
C ASP A 98 6.17 11.45 14.13
N PRO A 99 7.40 11.24 14.62
CA PRO A 99 7.71 11.42 16.04
C PRO A 99 7.52 12.86 16.56
N GLU A 100 7.59 13.86 15.68
CA GLU A 100 7.32 15.25 16.08
C GLU A 100 5.81 15.53 16.21
N TYR A 101 4.98 14.71 15.54
CA TYR A 101 3.52 14.83 15.54
C TYR A 101 2.87 13.43 15.69
N PRO A 102 3.05 12.76 16.83
CA PRO A 102 2.69 11.35 16.99
C PRO A 102 1.20 11.05 16.78
N ASP A 103 0.34 12.05 17.02
CA ASP A 103 -1.10 11.93 16.86
C ASP A 103 -1.60 12.35 15.47
N ASN A 104 -0.76 13.00 14.67
CA ASN A 104 -1.15 13.51 13.36
C ASN A 104 -0.04 13.38 12.31
N LEU A 105 -0.01 12.25 11.61
CA LEU A 105 0.91 12.02 10.49
C LEU A 105 0.86 13.14 9.44
N PHE A 106 -0.29 13.78 9.27
CA PHE A 106 -0.54 14.77 8.23
C PHE A 106 -0.16 16.20 8.62
N ALA A 107 0.28 16.46 9.87
CA ALA A 107 0.67 17.78 10.32
C ALA A 107 1.74 18.43 9.43
N ARG A 108 2.62 17.63 8.82
CA ARG A 108 3.66 18.09 7.89
C ARG A 108 3.46 17.64 6.45
N SER A 109 2.24 17.28 6.07
CA SER A 109 1.93 16.77 4.72
C SER A 109 2.26 17.79 3.64
N GLU A 110 1.89 19.05 3.83
CA GLU A 110 2.22 20.16 2.91
C GLU A 110 3.73 20.36 2.77
N TRP A 111 4.49 20.23 3.85
CA TRP A 111 5.94 20.31 3.79
C TRP A 111 6.54 19.11 3.08
N ARG A 112 6.09 17.89 3.36
CA ARG A 112 6.57 16.68 2.67
C ARG A 112 6.26 16.74 1.18
N ASN A 113 5.02 17.04 0.86
CA ASN A 113 4.51 17.35 -0.49
C ASN A 113 5.05 16.43 -1.61
N GLY A 114 5.12 15.12 -1.36
CA GLY A 114 5.63 14.14 -2.34
C GLY A 114 7.17 14.13 -2.53
N ILE A 115 7.92 14.97 -1.83
CA ILE A 115 9.38 15.02 -1.94
C ILE A 115 10.00 13.85 -1.15
N PHE A 116 10.50 12.86 -1.87
CA PHE A 116 10.93 11.58 -1.33
C PHE A 116 11.94 11.67 -0.18
N GLN A 117 12.88 12.61 -0.24
CA GLN A 117 13.89 12.78 0.82
C GLN A 117 13.28 13.23 2.15
N ARG A 118 12.15 13.94 2.12
CA ARG A 118 11.49 14.43 3.33
C ARG A 118 10.81 13.33 4.14
N TYR A 119 10.55 12.17 3.53
CA TYR A 119 10.01 11.01 4.25
C TYR A 119 11.01 10.38 5.21
N LYS A 120 12.30 10.73 5.16
CA LYS A 120 13.30 10.31 6.17
C LYS A 120 12.95 10.76 7.58
N THR A 121 12.12 11.81 7.72
CA THR A 121 11.64 12.30 9.02
C THR A 121 10.57 11.40 9.65
N LEU A 122 10.08 10.43 8.93
CA LEU A 122 9.11 9.45 9.41
C LEU A 122 9.80 8.17 9.87
N SER A 123 9.22 7.54 10.88
CA SER A 123 9.45 6.12 11.17
C SER A 123 8.45 5.31 10.35
N LEU A 124 8.92 4.35 9.54
CA LEU A 124 8.06 3.54 8.67
C LEU A 124 8.82 2.36 8.06
N PHE A 125 8.08 1.44 7.48
CA PHE A 125 8.62 0.42 6.58
C PHE A 125 8.37 0.80 5.12
N TYR A 126 9.28 0.36 4.25
CA TYR A 126 9.27 0.70 2.84
C TYR A 126 9.71 -0.47 1.96
N VAL A 127 8.96 -0.73 0.92
CA VAL A 127 9.41 -1.52 -0.22
C VAL A 127 9.44 -0.63 -1.45
N GLY A 128 10.62 -0.53 -2.07
CA GLY A 128 10.80 0.05 -3.40
C GLY A 128 10.94 -1.05 -4.42
N TYR A 129 9.86 -1.37 -5.13
CA TYR A 129 9.84 -2.40 -6.15
C TYR A 129 10.26 -1.80 -7.50
N GLY A 130 11.29 -2.38 -8.11
CA GLY A 130 11.84 -1.87 -9.36
C GLY A 130 12.56 -0.52 -9.24
N GLY A 131 13.14 -0.21 -8.08
CA GLY A 131 13.92 1.01 -7.88
C GLY A 131 15.15 1.09 -8.80
N ASN A 132 15.77 2.29 -8.86
CA ASN A 132 16.95 2.55 -9.68
C ASN A 132 16.77 2.13 -11.16
N HIS A 133 15.78 2.66 -11.84
CA HIS A 133 15.46 2.29 -13.23
C HIS A 133 15.18 0.79 -13.40
N ASN A 134 14.39 0.23 -12.48
CA ASN A 134 14.03 -1.18 -12.46
C ASN A 134 15.21 -2.15 -12.37
N SER A 135 16.23 -1.79 -11.61
CA SER A 135 17.41 -2.65 -11.38
C SER A 135 17.46 -3.27 -9.98
N THR A 136 16.64 -2.80 -9.04
CA THR A 136 16.64 -3.28 -7.66
C THR A 136 15.22 -3.33 -7.08
N THR A 137 15.00 -4.26 -6.17
CA THR A 137 13.86 -4.22 -5.24
C THR A 137 14.40 -4.26 -3.83
N ARG A 138 14.07 -3.23 -3.04
CA ARG A 138 14.65 -3.04 -1.71
C ARG A 138 13.56 -2.96 -0.65
N PHE A 139 13.81 -3.67 0.44
CA PHE A 139 13.09 -3.47 1.70
C PHE A 139 13.95 -2.65 2.65
N ARG A 140 13.35 -1.61 3.26
CA ARG A 140 14.01 -0.67 4.17
C ARG A 140 13.15 -0.41 5.39
N GLN A 141 13.81 -0.01 6.48
CA GLN A 141 13.17 0.62 7.62
C GLN A 141 13.67 2.06 7.72
N TYR A 142 12.77 2.99 8.01
CA TYR A 142 13.08 4.39 8.24
C TYR A 142 13.04 4.68 9.74
N PHE A 143 13.99 5.46 10.24
CA PHE A 143 14.21 5.70 11.66
C PHE A 143 13.96 7.17 12.07
N ALA A 144 13.14 7.90 11.36
CA ALA A 144 12.81 9.29 11.67
C ALA A 144 14.05 10.16 11.91
N LYS A 145 14.85 10.34 10.90
CA LYS A 145 16.04 11.21 10.93
C LYS A 145 15.79 12.50 10.14
N ALA A 146 16.64 13.50 10.33
CA ALA A 146 16.59 14.72 9.53
C ALA A 146 16.66 14.39 8.01
N ALA A 147 16.01 15.18 7.18
CA ALA A 147 15.87 14.90 5.74
C ALA A 147 17.21 14.82 4.99
N ASP A 148 18.23 15.53 5.48
CA ASP A 148 19.60 15.52 4.96
C ASP A 148 20.47 14.37 5.46
N THR A 149 20.00 13.59 6.45
CA THR A 149 20.72 12.43 6.95
C THR A 149 20.99 11.42 5.82
N SER A 150 22.18 10.81 5.83
CA SER A 150 22.53 9.80 4.84
C SER A 150 21.56 8.61 4.86
N ASP A 151 21.35 8.00 3.70
CA ASP A 151 20.46 6.85 3.54
C ASP A 151 20.87 5.64 4.41
N ALA A 152 22.16 5.43 4.59
CA ALA A 152 22.67 4.35 5.40
C ALA A 152 22.23 4.43 6.88
N ILE A 153 22.01 5.65 7.37
CA ILE A 153 21.57 5.92 8.74
C ILE A 153 20.06 6.06 8.81
N ALA A 154 19.48 6.89 7.94
CA ALA A 154 18.06 7.23 7.99
C ALA A 154 17.13 6.09 7.54
N ARG A 155 17.59 5.31 6.56
CA ARG A 155 16.78 4.25 5.94
C ARG A 155 17.64 3.10 5.40
N PRO A 156 18.35 2.35 6.28
CA PRO A 156 19.19 1.24 5.87
C PRO A 156 18.41 0.20 5.06
N VAL A 157 19.13 -0.48 4.18
CA VAL A 157 18.59 -1.61 3.43
C VAL A 157 18.58 -2.84 4.33
N ILE A 158 17.39 -3.42 4.54
CA ILE A 158 17.24 -4.69 5.26
C ILE A 158 17.41 -5.86 4.30
N LYS A 159 16.82 -5.74 3.11
CA LYS A 159 16.90 -6.76 2.06
C LYS A 159 16.92 -6.11 0.68
N GLU A 160 17.73 -6.67 -0.22
CA GLU A 160 17.80 -6.25 -1.62
C GLU A 160 17.73 -7.46 -2.54
N TYR A 161 17.06 -7.28 -3.66
CA TYR A 161 16.99 -8.20 -4.78
C TYR A 161 17.36 -7.44 -6.05
N THR A 162 18.15 -8.11 -6.92
CA THR A 162 18.63 -7.57 -8.21
C THR A 162 18.33 -8.51 -9.37
N ASP A 163 17.81 -9.69 -9.08
CA ASP A 163 17.48 -10.68 -10.09
C ASP A 163 16.13 -10.36 -10.78
N LYS A 164 15.98 -10.87 -12.02
CA LYS A 164 14.82 -10.58 -12.87
C LYS A 164 13.47 -11.00 -12.26
N ALA A 165 13.46 -11.99 -11.36
CA ALA A 165 12.22 -12.45 -10.74
C ALA A 165 11.62 -11.41 -9.79
N HIS A 166 12.46 -10.50 -9.28
CA HIS A 166 12.09 -9.44 -8.34
C HIS A 166 12.06 -8.04 -8.98
N LEU A 167 12.02 -7.95 -10.30
CA LEU A 167 11.91 -6.68 -11.02
C LEU A 167 10.54 -6.52 -11.67
N LEU A 168 10.19 -5.28 -12.02
CA LEU A 168 8.92 -4.97 -12.66
C LEU A 168 8.90 -5.48 -14.11
N ILE A 169 7.73 -5.92 -14.53
CA ILE A 169 7.43 -6.30 -15.92
C ILE A 169 6.38 -5.32 -16.43
N PRO A 170 6.58 -4.72 -17.63
CA PRO A 170 5.62 -3.78 -18.21
C PRO A 170 4.23 -4.37 -18.30
N ASN A 171 3.22 -3.58 -17.98
CA ASN A 171 1.79 -3.92 -18.12
C ASN A 171 1.33 -5.20 -17.39
N LYS A 172 2.13 -5.76 -16.50
CA LYS A 172 1.78 -6.90 -15.67
C LYS A 172 1.01 -6.44 -14.43
N TRP A 173 -0.07 -7.13 -14.08
CA TRP A 173 -0.75 -6.98 -12.82
C TRP A 173 0.02 -7.67 -11.70
N TYR A 174 0.18 -6.98 -10.57
CA TYR A 174 0.73 -7.49 -9.34
C TYR A 174 -0.35 -7.47 -8.26
N ASP A 175 -0.52 -8.59 -7.57
CA ASP A 175 -1.34 -8.68 -6.37
C ASP A 175 -0.40 -8.49 -5.18
N ILE A 176 -0.46 -7.33 -4.55
CA ILE A 176 0.38 -6.97 -3.41
C ILE A 176 -0.39 -7.27 -2.13
N LYS A 177 0.28 -7.94 -1.21
CA LYS A 177 -0.25 -8.27 0.10
C LYS A 177 0.82 -8.00 1.15
N ILE A 178 0.48 -7.19 2.15
CA ILE A 178 1.33 -6.86 3.29
C ILE A 178 0.54 -7.26 4.53
N ARG A 179 1.04 -8.24 5.29
CA ARG A 179 0.44 -8.68 6.53
C ARG A 179 1.31 -8.22 7.68
N VAL A 180 0.70 -7.56 8.63
CA VAL A 180 1.31 -7.10 9.89
C VAL A 180 0.61 -7.83 11.02
N GLU A 181 1.37 -8.57 11.81
CA GLU A 181 0.86 -9.33 12.95
C GLU A 181 1.49 -8.79 14.24
N LYS A 182 0.73 -8.86 15.33
CA LYS A 182 1.18 -8.50 16.68
C LYS A 182 2.43 -9.31 17.01
N GLU A 183 3.49 -8.63 17.44
CA GLU A 183 4.81 -9.20 17.72
C GLU A 183 5.72 -9.46 16.49
N SER A 184 5.79 -8.47 15.56
CA SER A 184 6.96 -8.35 14.66
C SER A 184 7.15 -9.44 13.60
N GLN A 185 6.10 -9.94 13.00
CA GLN A 185 6.25 -10.69 11.75
C GLN A 185 5.62 -9.91 10.61
N LEU A 186 6.45 -9.48 9.68
CA LEU A 186 6.02 -8.84 8.46
C LEU A 186 6.20 -9.81 7.30
N THR A 187 5.13 -10.08 6.59
CA THR A 187 5.17 -10.82 5.32
C THR A 187 4.74 -9.90 4.19
N VAL A 188 5.60 -9.68 3.22
CA VAL A 188 5.25 -9.02 1.95
C VAL A 188 5.27 -10.07 0.86
N SER A 189 4.16 -10.27 0.18
CA SER A 189 4.08 -11.19 -0.94
C SER A 189 3.51 -10.51 -2.19
N THR A 190 4.09 -10.85 -3.34
CA THR A 190 3.46 -10.63 -4.64
C THR A 190 3.06 -12.00 -5.18
N ALA A 191 1.84 -12.16 -5.64
CA ALA A 191 1.37 -13.45 -6.16
C ALA A 191 2.29 -13.92 -7.29
N LYS A 192 3.22 -14.76 -6.96
CA LYS A 192 4.12 -15.66 -7.70
C LYS A 192 5.62 -15.50 -7.50
N SER A 193 6.18 -14.58 -6.74
CA SER A 193 7.64 -14.56 -6.64
C SER A 193 8.27 -13.95 -5.39
N CYS A 194 7.60 -13.92 -4.27
CA CYS A 194 8.31 -13.63 -3.04
C CYS A 194 8.03 -14.73 -2.01
N SER A 195 8.90 -15.73 -2.00
CA SER A 195 8.99 -16.66 -0.89
C SER A 195 9.50 -15.90 0.34
N ASP A 196 8.66 -15.79 1.34
CA ASP A 196 9.00 -15.52 2.75
C ASP A 196 10.13 -14.50 3.01
N CYS A 197 9.85 -13.21 2.86
CA CYS A 197 10.62 -12.20 3.59
C CYS A 197 10.17 -12.23 5.05
N ARG A 198 10.53 -13.27 5.79
CA ARG A 198 10.35 -13.33 7.23
C ARG A 198 11.39 -12.42 7.87
N LEU A 199 10.95 -11.27 8.39
CA LEU A 199 11.81 -10.47 9.26
C LEU A 199 12.03 -11.22 10.57
N LYS A 200 13.30 -11.37 10.94
CA LYS A 200 13.68 -11.83 12.26
C LYS A 200 13.12 -10.86 13.29
N ARG A 201 12.45 -11.36 14.33
CA ARG A 201 11.91 -10.61 15.47
C ARG A 201 12.79 -9.41 15.82
N MET A 202 12.30 -8.20 15.57
CA MET A 202 12.87 -6.99 16.15
C MET A 202 12.39 -6.93 17.60
N ARG A 203 13.29 -6.68 18.56
CA ARG A 203 12.92 -6.63 19.97
C ARG A 203 12.06 -5.40 20.21
N GLU A 204 11.08 -5.54 21.06
CA GLU A 204 10.14 -4.50 21.52
C GLU A 204 10.83 -3.22 22.04
N THR A 205 12.10 -3.31 22.41
CA THR A 205 12.93 -2.19 22.89
C THR A 205 13.32 -1.18 21.81
N ASP A 206 13.15 -1.51 20.53
CA ASP A 206 13.48 -0.63 19.41
C ASP A 206 12.26 0.18 18.91
N ILE A 207 11.09 -0.06 19.50
CA ILE A 207 9.84 0.62 19.18
C ILE A 207 9.34 1.22 20.50
N SER A 208 9.32 2.55 20.59
CA SER A 208 8.74 3.22 21.77
C SER A 208 7.28 2.79 21.95
N ASP A 209 6.85 2.54 23.21
CA ASP A 209 5.52 2.06 23.62
C ASP A 209 4.33 2.92 23.15
N SER A 210 4.57 3.99 22.43
CA SER A 210 3.57 4.92 21.89
C SER A 210 3.50 4.94 20.35
N ALA A 211 4.10 3.98 19.67
CA ALA A 211 4.05 3.91 18.21
C ALA A 211 2.64 3.54 17.72
N TYR A 212 1.84 4.54 17.48
CA TYR A 212 0.58 4.40 16.76
C TYR A 212 0.89 4.09 15.29
N TRP A 213 0.59 2.89 14.87
CA TRP A 213 0.77 2.44 13.49
C TRP A 213 -0.28 3.08 12.59
N LYS A 214 0.12 4.00 11.73
CA LYS A 214 -0.73 4.51 10.64
C LYS A 214 -0.36 3.79 9.38
N THR A 215 -1.33 3.20 8.73
CA THR A 215 -1.11 2.55 7.43
C THR A 215 -1.10 3.59 6.35
N THR A 216 -0.17 3.39 5.48
CA THR A 216 0.01 4.21 4.31
C THR A 216 0.01 3.30 3.10
N HIS A 217 -0.96 3.48 2.24
CA HIS A 217 -0.95 2.87 0.93
C HIS A 217 -0.31 3.84 -0.05
N TYR A 218 0.68 3.36 -0.72
CA TYR A 218 1.29 4.07 -1.83
C TYR A 218 0.87 3.35 -3.10
N LEU A 219 -0.07 3.91 -3.80
CA LEU A 219 -0.42 3.49 -5.15
C LEU A 219 0.32 4.41 -6.12
N GLN A 220 1.38 3.91 -6.72
CA GLN A 220 2.07 4.62 -7.78
C GLN A 220 1.84 3.85 -9.07
N ALA A 221 0.81 4.25 -9.82
CA ALA A 221 0.71 3.89 -11.22
C ALA A 221 1.29 5.04 -12.03
N PHE A 222 2.38 4.80 -12.75
CA PHE A 222 3.00 5.80 -13.60
C PHE A 222 2.56 5.61 -15.05
N ARG A 223 2.24 6.70 -15.69
CA ARG A 223 2.41 6.92 -17.11
C ARG A 223 3.58 7.82 -17.35
#